data_833c57c0ce550cf76f0afc21cfc5b7a0
#
_entry.id   833c57c0ce550cf76f0afc21cfc5b7a0
#
_cell.length_a   1.000
_cell.length_b   1.000
_cell.length_c   1.000
_cell.angle_alpha   90.00
_cell.angle_beta   90.00
_cell.angle_gamma   90.00
#
_symmetry.space_group_name_H-M   'P 1'
#
loop_
_entity.id
_entity.type
_entity.pdbx_description
1 polymer ?
#
loop_
_entity_poly.entity_id
_entity_poly.type
_entity_poly.pdbx_seq_one_letter_code
_entity_poly.pdbx_strand_id
1 'polypeptide(L)'
;VDQAGVDIILVGDSASNVMAGHETTLPITLDQMIYHAQAVVRAAKRALVVVDLPFGTYQGNSKEALNSAIRIMKESGAHAVKLEGGREVRESIERILSAGIPVMGHLGLTPQSIYKFGTYTVRAKEEEEALRLKEDAQMLADIGCFSIVFEKIPATLAGEVTAMVDCPPIGIGAGADCDG
;
A
#
# COMPACT_ATOMS: atom_id res chain seq x y z
N VAL A 1 7.70 -18.10 -4.71
CA VAL A 1 7.00 -16.94 -5.27
C VAL A 1 7.86 -16.28 -6.36
N ASP A 2 9.07 -15.77 -6.07
CA ASP A 2 9.95 -15.09 -7.04
C ASP A 2 10.23 -15.93 -8.31
N GLN A 3 10.54 -17.24 -8.13
CA GLN A 3 10.74 -18.18 -9.25
C GLN A 3 9.49 -18.45 -10.11
N ALA A 4 8.30 -18.13 -9.62
CA ALA A 4 7.07 -18.22 -10.39
C ALA A 4 6.90 -17.06 -11.39
N GLY A 5 7.79 -16.06 -11.34
CA GLY A 5 7.81 -14.99 -12.31
C GLY A 5 6.95 -13.77 -11.95
N VAL A 6 6.54 -13.63 -10.67
CA VAL A 6 5.81 -12.44 -10.23
C VAL A 6 6.69 -11.19 -10.32
N ASP A 7 6.12 -10.04 -10.66
CA ASP A 7 6.87 -8.80 -10.83
C ASP A 7 7.11 -8.07 -9.52
N ILE A 8 6.17 -8.19 -8.57
CA ILE A 8 6.23 -7.53 -7.27
C ILE A 8 5.99 -8.55 -6.15
N ILE A 9 6.75 -8.43 -5.07
CA ILE A 9 6.50 -9.13 -3.81
C ILE A 9 6.24 -8.08 -2.73
N LEU A 10 5.05 -8.13 -2.13
CA LEU A 10 4.68 -7.26 -1.03
C LEU A 10 5.00 -7.93 0.31
N VAL A 11 5.77 -7.24 1.14
CA VAL A 11 5.92 -7.56 2.56
C VAL A 11 4.86 -6.78 3.33
N GLY A 12 3.73 -7.45 3.56
CA GLY A 12 2.53 -6.83 4.11
C GLY A 12 2.51 -6.75 5.64
N ASP A 13 1.92 -5.69 6.18
CA ASP A 13 1.67 -5.55 7.61
C ASP A 13 0.63 -6.56 8.14
N SER A 14 -0.06 -7.27 7.25
CA SER A 14 -0.84 -8.48 7.56
C SER A 14 -0.02 -9.58 8.24
N ALA A 15 1.32 -9.49 8.25
CA ALA A 15 2.18 -10.30 9.09
C ALA A 15 1.80 -10.20 10.59
N SER A 16 1.21 -9.09 11.02
CA SER A 16 0.58 -8.95 12.34
C SER A 16 -0.44 -10.05 12.62
N ASN A 17 -1.28 -10.37 11.64
CA ASN A 17 -2.29 -11.42 11.76
C ASN A 17 -1.66 -12.81 11.57
N VAL A 18 -0.99 -13.03 10.44
CA VAL A 18 -0.62 -14.39 9.98
C VAL A 18 0.65 -14.92 10.64
N MET A 19 1.53 -14.06 11.13
CA MET A 19 2.77 -14.45 11.80
C MET A 19 2.71 -14.27 13.32
N ALA A 20 2.11 -13.17 13.80
CA ALA A 20 2.05 -12.86 15.23
C ALA A 20 0.71 -13.21 15.89
N GLY A 21 -0.34 -13.56 15.13
CA GLY A 21 -1.64 -14.00 15.65
C GLY A 21 -2.50 -12.86 16.21
N HIS A 22 -2.22 -11.61 15.85
CA HIS A 22 -3.06 -10.48 16.26
C HIS A 22 -4.37 -10.41 15.45
N GLU A 23 -5.40 -9.79 16.02
CA GLU A 23 -6.70 -9.63 15.36
C GLU A 23 -6.68 -8.61 14.22
N THR A 24 -5.74 -7.64 14.26
CA THR A 24 -5.61 -6.57 13.27
C THR A 24 -4.16 -6.37 12.83
N THR A 25 -3.95 -5.58 11.78
CA THR A 25 -2.60 -5.21 11.32
C THR A 25 -1.93 -4.15 12.22
N LEU A 26 -2.69 -3.48 13.11
CA LEU A 26 -2.21 -2.33 13.87
C LEU A 26 -1.03 -2.60 14.84
N PRO A 27 -0.92 -3.77 15.51
CA PRO A 27 0.14 -3.99 16.48
C PRO A 27 1.55 -4.15 15.92
N ILE A 28 1.69 -4.49 14.62
CA ILE A 28 3.01 -4.74 14.05
C ILE A 28 3.88 -3.47 14.05
N THR A 29 5.12 -3.62 14.47
CA THR A 29 6.06 -2.49 14.58
C THR A 29 6.91 -2.32 13.31
N LEU A 30 7.50 -1.14 13.14
CA LEU A 30 8.45 -0.88 12.06
C LEU A 30 9.64 -1.84 12.09
N ASP A 31 10.16 -2.18 13.28
CA ASP A 31 11.28 -3.10 13.44
C ASP A 31 10.91 -4.52 12.98
N GLN A 32 9.69 -4.97 13.27
CA GLN A 32 9.19 -6.26 12.79
C GLN A 32 9.03 -6.27 11.27
N MET A 33 8.51 -5.19 10.68
CA MET A 33 8.41 -5.06 9.22
C MET A 33 9.80 -5.11 8.56
N ILE A 34 10.78 -4.41 9.11
CA ILE A 34 12.17 -4.45 8.65
C ILE A 34 12.74 -5.88 8.75
N TYR A 35 12.50 -6.57 9.86
CA TYR A 35 12.92 -7.96 10.03
C TYR A 35 12.36 -8.90 8.96
N HIS A 36 11.05 -8.82 8.69
CA HIS A 36 10.42 -9.61 7.63
C HIS A 36 10.94 -9.24 6.25
N ALA A 37 11.08 -7.94 5.98
CA ALA A 37 11.58 -7.42 4.71
C ALA A 37 13.01 -7.91 4.41
N GLN A 38 13.91 -7.93 5.41
CA GLN A 38 15.27 -8.46 5.26
C GLN A 38 15.27 -9.91 4.79
N ALA A 39 14.37 -10.75 5.32
CA ALA A 39 14.25 -12.15 4.91
C ALA A 39 13.83 -12.29 3.45
N VAL A 40 12.83 -11.50 3.04
CA VAL A 40 12.31 -11.51 1.66
C VAL A 40 13.35 -10.98 0.68
N VAL A 41 13.98 -9.84 0.98
CA VAL A 41 15.02 -9.22 0.11
C VAL A 41 16.20 -10.19 -0.13
N ARG A 42 16.66 -10.91 0.90
CA ARG A 42 17.71 -11.92 0.71
C ARG A 42 17.32 -13.05 -0.23
N ALA A 43 16.04 -13.41 -0.26
CA ALA A 43 15.53 -14.52 -1.06
C ALA A 43 15.12 -14.11 -2.49
N ALA A 44 14.57 -12.93 -2.67
CA ALA A 44 14.13 -12.41 -3.97
C ALA A 44 15.34 -12.12 -4.88
N LYS A 45 15.24 -12.49 -6.16
CA LYS A 45 16.30 -12.30 -7.16
C LYS A 45 15.85 -11.41 -8.33
N ARG A 46 14.56 -11.41 -8.64
CA ARG A 46 13.99 -10.70 -9.78
C ARG A 46 12.91 -9.69 -9.37
N ALA A 47 11.99 -10.10 -8.52
CA ALA A 47 10.82 -9.30 -8.18
C ALA A 47 11.19 -8.01 -7.42
N LEU A 48 10.44 -6.95 -7.69
CA LEU A 48 10.47 -5.72 -6.90
C LEU A 48 9.91 -6.02 -5.49
N VAL A 49 10.68 -5.73 -4.45
CA VAL A 49 10.22 -5.91 -3.07
C VAL A 49 9.69 -4.59 -2.53
N VAL A 50 8.39 -4.58 -2.23
CA VAL A 50 7.67 -3.45 -1.63
C VAL A 50 7.35 -3.78 -0.17
N VAL A 51 7.47 -2.82 0.74
CA VAL A 51 7.24 -3.03 2.17
C VAL A 51 6.20 -2.04 2.70
N ASP A 52 5.22 -2.56 3.43
CA ASP A 52 4.24 -1.71 4.09
C ASP A 52 4.87 -0.88 5.20
N LEU A 53 4.56 0.42 5.22
CA LEU A 53 4.73 1.25 6.39
C LEU A 53 3.62 0.89 7.40
N PRO A 54 3.94 0.39 8.60
CA PRO A 54 2.92 -0.02 9.56
C PRO A 54 2.19 1.19 10.14
N PHE A 55 1.01 0.92 10.70
CA PHE A 55 0.18 1.94 11.35
C PHE A 55 0.97 2.77 12.37
N GLY A 56 0.74 4.08 12.36
CA GLY A 56 1.37 5.05 13.27
C GLY A 56 2.72 5.59 12.79
N THR A 57 3.26 5.08 11.66
CA THR A 57 4.58 5.49 11.16
C THR A 57 4.53 6.59 10.09
N TYR A 58 3.35 6.93 9.56
CA TYR A 58 3.22 7.93 8.49
C TYR A 58 1.97 8.82 8.60
N GLN A 59 1.00 8.48 9.46
CA GLN A 59 -0.24 9.25 9.61
C GLN A 59 -0.04 10.54 10.44
N GLY A 60 0.96 10.58 11.30
CA GLY A 60 1.18 11.70 12.23
C GLY A 60 1.71 12.95 11.54
N ASN A 61 2.77 12.80 10.75
CA ASN A 61 3.37 13.89 9.97
C ASN A 61 4.34 13.35 8.90
N SER A 62 4.63 14.18 7.90
CA SER A 62 5.46 13.82 6.75
C SER A 62 6.93 13.56 7.07
N LYS A 63 7.47 14.17 8.14
CA LYS A 63 8.86 13.93 8.58
C LYS A 63 9.02 12.55 9.20
N GLU A 64 8.07 12.11 10.03
CA GLU A 64 8.08 10.75 10.59
C GLU A 64 7.87 9.71 9.50
N ALA A 65 6.97 9.97 8.53
CA ALA A 65 6.77 9.13 7.38
C ALA A 65 8.06 8.91 6.59
N LEU A 66 8.79 10.00 6.29
CA LEU A 66 10.08 9.93 5.60
C LEU A 66 11.11 9.13 6.42
N ASN A 67 11.23 9.40 7.72
CA ASN A 67 12.19 8.69 8.57
C ASN A 67 11.90 7.18 8.60
N SER A 68 10.63 6.79 8.68
CA SER A 68 10.21 5.39 8.66
C SER A 68 10.52 4.72 7.32
N ALA A 69 10.23 5.40 6.21
CA ALA A 69 10.57 4.92 4.87
C ALA A 69 12.09 4.77 4.69
N ILE A 70 12.89 5.74 5.14
CA ILE A 70 14.37 5.65 5.10
C ILE A 70 14.87 4.44 5.88
N ARG A 71 14.31 4.15 7.04
CA ARG A 71 14.67 2.98 7.84
C ARG A 71 14.39 1.68 7.08
N ILE A 72 13.19 1.53 6.50
CA ILE A 72 12.86 0.35 5.68
C ILE A 72 13.91 0.19 4.56
N MET A 73 14.14 1.23 3.76
CA MET A 73 15.06 1.15 2.62
C MET A 73 16.49 0.79 3.05
N LYS A 74 17.02 1.47 4.07
CA LYS A 74 18.41 1.28 4.52
C LYS A 74 18.64 -0.02 5.27
N GLU A 75 17.71 -0.40 6.14
CA GLU A 75 17.90 -1.53 7.05
C GLU A 75 17.49 -2.87 6.43
N SER A 76 16.53 -2.87 5.49
CA SER A 76 16.09 -4.09 4.82
C SER A 76 16.65 -4.30 3.42
N GLY A 77 17.02 -3.22 2.71
CA GLY A 77 17.37 -3.26 1.30
C GLY A 77 16.18 -3.40 0.35
N ALA A 78 14.96 -3.10 0.83
CA ALA A 78 13.75 -3.08 0.01
C ALA A 78 13.84 -2.02 -1.10
N HIS A 79 12.98 -2.13 -2.12
CA HIS A 79 13.03 -1.28 -3.30
C HIS A 79 11.99 -0.16 -3.28
N ALA A 80 10.90 -0.32 -2.52
CA ALA A 80 9.81 0.64 -2.42
C ALA A 80 9.04 0.45 -1.11
N VAL A 81 8.18 1.42 -0.78
CA VAL A 81 7.26 1.35 0.35
C VAL A 81 5.81 1.47 -0.10
N LYS A 82 4.86 0.91 0.70
CA LYS A 82 3.42 1.10 0.49
C LYS A 82 2.80 1.81 1.69
N LEU A 83 1.83 2.70 1.41
CA LEU A 83 1.05 3.43 2.41
C LEU A 83 -0.44 3.31 2.09
N GLU A 84 -1.26 3.25 3.13
CA GLU A 84 -2.71 3.25 3.03
C GLU A 84 -3.30 4.66 3.17
N GLY A 85 -4.24 4.99 2.30
CA GLY A 85 -4.97 6.25 2.29
C GLY A 85 -4.73 7.09 1.04
N GLY A 86 -5.59 8.09 0.85
CA GLY A 86 -5.56 9.04 -0.25
C GLY A 86 -5.08 10.42 0.20
N ARG A 87 -5.94 11.42 -0.01
CA ARG A 87 -5.64 12.84 0.28
C ARG A 87 -5.17 13.10 1.71
N GLU A 88 -5.60 12.31 2.68
CA GLU A 88 -5.23 12.45 4.09
C GLU A 88 -3.74 12.16 4.38
N VAL A 89 -3.07 11.39 3.52
CA VAL A 89 -1.65 11.06 3.65
C VAL A 89 -0.80 11.61 2.51
N ARG A 90 -1.38 12.46 1.66
CA ARG A 90 -0.73 13.06 0.49
C ARG A 90 0.63 13.68 0.83
N GLU A 91 0.70 14.52 1.86
CA GLU A 91 1.93 15.20 2.26
C GLU A 91 3.05 14.21 2.63
N SER A 92 2.68 13.10 3.31
CA SER A 92 3.62 12.04 3.66
C SER A 92 4.16 11.34 2.41
N ILE A 93 3.28 11.05 1.43
CA ILE A 93 3.68 10.43 0.16
C ILE A 93 4.59 11.36 -0.64
N GLU A 94 4.21 12.62 -0.84
CA GLU A 94 5.02 13.62 -1.54
C GLU A 94 6.40 13.77 -0.90
N ARG A 95 6.47 13.76 0.43
CA ARG A 95 7.72 13.88 1.17
C ARG A 95 8.63 12.68 0.96
N ILE A 96 8.08 11.46 0.93
CA ILE A 96 8.83 10.22 0.66
C ILE A 96 9.33 10.21 -0.79
N LEU A 97 8.45 10.51 -1.75
CA LEU A 97 8.79 10.59 -3.17
C LEU A 97 9.89 11.62 -3.44
N SER A 98 9.82 12.81 -2.80
CA SER A 98 10.84 13.85 -2.93
C SER A 98 12.23 13.45 -2.47
N ALA A 99 12.32 12.44 -1.61
CA ALA A 99 13.59 11.85 -1.16
C ALA A 99 14.11 10.74 -2.10
N GLY A 100 13.41 10.45 -3.20
CA GLY A 100 13.79 9.43 -4.17
C GLY A 100 13.36 8.01 -3.80
N ILE A 101 12.43 7.84 -2.86
CA ILE A 101 11.90 6.52 -2.47
C ILE A 101 10.60 6.28 -3.24
N PRO A 102 10.51 5.20 -4.06
CA PRO A 102 9.28 4.86 -4.77
C PRO A 102 8.15 4.49 -3.80
N VAL A 103 6.94 4.95 -4.12
CA VAL A 103 5.75 4.72 -3.29
C VAL A 103 4.66 4.01 -4.07
N MET A 104 4.08 2.97 -3.49
CA MET A 104 2.83 2.34 -3.88
C MET A 104 1.71 2.88 -3.00
N GLY A 105 0.62 3.35 -3.62
CA GLY A 105 -0.59 3.76 -2.90
C GLY A 105 -1.47 2.57 -2.53
N HIS A 106 -2.46 2.78 -1.66
CA HIS A 106 -3.46 1.76 -1.32
C HIS A 106 -4.80 2.41 -0.96
N LEU A 107 -5.83 2.10 -1.74
CA LEU A 107 -7.18 2.65 -1.62
C LEU A 107 -8.24 1.53 -1.50
N GLY A 108 -9.47 1.92 -1.14
CA GLY A 108 -10.58 1.02 -0.91
C GLY A 108 -10.65 0.59 0.56
N LEU A 109 -10.67 -0.70 0.82
CA LEU A 109 -10.51 -1.21 2.18
C LEU A 109 -9.04 -1.06 2.58
N THR A 110 -8.78 -0.24 3.56
CA THR A 110 -7.45 -0.06 4.16
C THR A 110 -7.46 -0.70 5.55
N PRO A 111 -6.81 -1.89 5.74
CA PRO A 111 -6.85 -2.63 7.00
C PRO A 111 -6.39 -1.84 8.22
N GLN A 112 -5.48 -0.89 8.06
CA GLN A 112 -5.05 0.00 9.13
C GLN A 112 -6.16 0.93 9.63
N SER A 113 -7.23 1.12 8.84
CA SER A 113 -8.42 1.90 9.21
C SER A 113 -9.57 1.04 9.74
N ILE A 114 -9.33 -0.21 10.14
CA ILE A 114 -10.38 -1.18 10.48
C ILE A 114 -11.33 -0.70 11.57
N TYR A 115 -10.84 0.01 12.58
CA TYR A 115 -11.70 0.54 13.64
C TYR A 115 -12.59 1.71 13.18
N LYS A 116 -12.19 2.44 12.13
CA LYS A 116 -13.03 3.45 11.47
C LYS A 116 -14.13 2.78 10.64
N PHE A 117 -13.82 1.69 9.96
CA PHE A 117 -14.77 0.99 9.10
C PHE A 117 -15.67 0.01 9.87
N GLY A 118 -15.17 -0.56 10.96
CA GLY A 118 -15.89 -1.55 11.79
C GLY A 118 -16.04 -2.93 11.14
N THR A 119 -15.74 -3.06 9.87
CA THR A 119 -15.89 -4.32 9.12
C THR A 119 -14.91 -4.41 7.94
N TYR A 120 -14.65 -5.63 7.46
CA TYR A 120 -13.87 -5.91 6.25
C TYR A 120 -14.76 -6.04 4.99
N THR A 121 -15.86 -5.28 4.91
CA THR A 121 -16.76 -5.31 3.76
C THR A 121 -16.25 -4.51 2.57
N VAL A 122 -16.81 -4.74 1.39
CA VAL A 122 -16.53 -4.01 0.16
C VAL A 122 -16.81 -2.51 0.37
N ARG A 123 -15.86 -1.67 -0.02
CA ARG A 123 -15.87 -0.20 0.07
C ARG A 123 -16.34 0.43 -1.24
N ALA A 124 -16.54 1.73 -1.22
CA ALA A 124 -16.87 2.54 -2.41
C ALA A 124 -18.08 2.02 -3.21
N LYS A 125 -19.11 1.53 -2.51
CA LYS A 125 -20.39 1.14 -3.10
C LYS A 125 -21.31 2.35 -3.34
N GLU A 126 -21.23 3.33 -2.46
CA GLU A 126 -22.00 4.56 -2.56
C GLU A 126 -21.31 5.54 -3.49
N GLU A 127 -22.08 6.33 -4.23
CA GLU A 127 -21.59 7.24 -5.27
C GLU A 127 -20.54 8.23 -4.75
N GLU A 128 -20.76 8.78 -3.56
CA GLU A 128 -19.84 9.74 -2.93
C GLU A 128 -18.48 9.09 -2.61
N GLU A 129 -18.49 7.86 -2.06
CA GLU A 129 -17.25 7.12 -1.74
C GLU A 129 -16.54 6.69 -3.03
N ALA A 130 -17.28 6.30 -4.07
CA ALA A 130 -16.72 5.95 -5.38
C ALA A 130 -16.06 7.16 -6.06
N LEU A 131 -16.72 8.33 -6.02
CA LEU A 131 -16.16 9.56 -6.56
C LEU A 131 -14.87 9.93 -5.82
N ARG A 132 -14.90 9.88 -4.49
CA ARG A 132 -13.71 10.16 -3.67
C ARG A 132 -12.56 9.22 -3.99
N LEU A 133 -12.82 7.92 -4.18
CA LEU A 133 -11.81 6.95 -4.56
C LEU A 133 -11.18 7.28 -5.91
N LYS A 134 -11.99 7.68 -6.91
CA LYS A 134 -11.49 8.13 -8.22
C LYS A 134 -10.57 9.34 -8.10
N GLU A 135 -10.99 10.35 -7.34
CA GLU A 135 -10.19 11.57 -7.11
C GLU A 135 -8.87 11.25 -6.38
N ASP A 136 -8.93 10.40 -5.36
CA ASP A 136 -7.75 9.99 -4.60
C ASP A 136 -6.79 9.14 -5.46
N ALA A 137 -7.31 8.25 -6.31
CA ALA A 137 -6.48 7.46 -7.24
C ALA A 137 -5.78 8.35 -8.27
N GLN A 138 -6.50 9.30 -8.88
CA GLN A 138 -5.89 10.26 -9.80
C GLN A 138 -4.81 11.09 -9.11
N MET A 139 -5.09 11.60 -7.92
CA MET A 139 -4.13 12.36 -7.13
C MET A 139 -2.87 11.55 -6.82
N LEU A 140 -3.00 10.27 -6.43
CA LEU A 140 -1.86 9.39 -6.15
C LEU A 140 -1.00 9.14 -7.41
N ALA A 141 -1.64 8.95 -8.56
CA ALA A 141 -0.94 8.82 -9.84
C ALA A 141 -0.20 10.13 -10.21
N ASP A 142 -0.89 11.28 -10.10
CA ASP A 142 -0.34 12.60 -10.45
C ASP A 142 0.88 12.98 -9.60
N ILE A 143 0.91 12.63 -8.31
CA ILE A 143 2.06 12.90 -7.44
C ILE A 143 3.22 11.91 -7.62
N GLY A 144 3.02 10.85 -8.43
CA GLY A 144 4.08 9.93 -8.85
C GLY A 144 4.14 8.61 -8.10
N CYS A 145 3.04 8.14 -7.49
CA CYS A 145 2.97 6.74 -7.06
C CYS A 145 3.16 5.84 -8.28
N PHE A 146 4.04 4.84 -8.18
CA PHE A 146 4.34 3.96 -9.31
C PHE A 146 3.28 2.86 -9.53
N SER A 147 2.43 2.62 -8.54
CA SER A 147 1.32 1.68 -8.56
C SER A 147 0.34 1.99 -7.43
N ILE A 148 -0.90 1.50 -7.52
CA ILE A 148 -1.93 1.67 -6.50
C ILE A 148 -2.62 0.33 -6.26
N VAL A 149 -2.72 -0.11 -5.00
CA VAL A 149 -3.56 -1.26 -4.62
C VAL A 149 -5.00 -0.80 -4.48
N PHE A 150 -5.93 -1.54 -5.09
CA PHE A 150 -7.37 -1.42 -4.85
C PHE A 150 -7.86 -2.65 -4.10
N GLU A 151 -8.23 -2.48 -2.82
CA GLU A 151 -8.71 -3.59 -2.03
C GLU A 151 -10.21 -3.50 -1.77
N LYS A 152 -10.92 -4.62 -2.07
CA LYS A 152 -12.35 -4.80 -1.80
C LYS A 152 -13.21 -3.61 -2.24
N ILE A 153 -13.13 -3.27 -3.51
CA ILE A 153 -14.01 -2.29 -4.19
C ILE A 153 -14.82 -3.01 -5.29
N PRO A 154 -15.95 -2.44 -5.78
CA PRO A 154 -16.69 -3.01 -6.89
C PRO A 154 -15.81 -3.18 -8.14
N ALA A 155 -15.90 -4.35 -8.83
CA ALA A 155 -15.10 -4.65 -10.01
C ALA A 155 -15.26 -3.60 -11.13
N THR A 156 -16.49 -3.13 -11.35
CA THR A 156 -16.75 -2.07 -12.35
C THR A 156 -16.02 -0.77 -12.02
N LEU A 157 -16.01 -0.37 -10.74
CA LEU A 157 -15.27 0.82 -10.29
C LEU A 157 -13.76 0.61 -10.47
N ALA A 158 -13.26 -0.57 -10.12
CA ALA A 158 -11.84 -0.90 -10.29
C ALA A 158 -11.42 -0.77 -11.76
N GLY A 159 -12.19 -1.33 -12.70
CA GLY A 159 -11.92 -1.21 -14.14
C GLY A 159 -11.97 0.22 -14.65
N GLU A 160 -12.97 1.02 -14.20
CA GLU A 160 -13.05 2.44 -14.56
C GLU A 160 -11.82 3.23 -14.10
N VAL A 161 -11.37 3.00 -12.85
CA VAL A 161 -10.21 3.72 -12.30
C VAL A 161 -8.91 3.22 -12.93
N THR A 162 -8.79 1.92 -13.22
CA THR A 162 -7.64 1.38 -13.95
C THR A 162 -7.48 2.04 -15.32
N ALA A 163 -8.57 2.26 -16.04
CA ALA A 163 -8.53 2.95 -17.33
C ALA A 163 -8.24 4.47 -17.23
N MET A 164 -8.37 5.05 -16.06
CA MET A 164 -8.22 6.48 -15.82
C MET A 164 -6.80 6.88 -15.38
N VAL A 165 -6.08 6.04 -14.64
CA VAL A 165 -4.76 6.37 -14.08
C VAL A 165 -3.63 5.84 -14.96
N ASP A 166 -2.50 6.55 -14.99
CA ASP A 166 -1.33 6.17 -15.82
C ASP A 166 -0.40 5.15 -15.15
N CYS A 167 -0.57 4.88 -13.84
CA CYS A 167 0.20 3.87 -13.13
C CYS A 167 -0.60 2.57 -12.98
N PRO A 168 0.02 1.37 -13.02
CA PRO A 168 -0.69 0.10 -12.97
C PRO A 168 -1.35 -0.15 -11.61
N PRO A 169 -2.70 -0.32 -11.53
CA PRO A 169 -3.36 -0.76 -10.33
C PRO A 169 -3.27 -2.28 -10.11
N ILE A 170 -3.23 -2.67 -8.84
CA ILE A 170 -3.24 -4.07 -8.40
C ILE A 170 -4.50 -4.33 -7.59
N GLY A 171 -5.32 -5.30 -8.03
CA GLY A 171 -6.60 -5.62 -7.42
C GLY A 171 -6.50 -6.70 -6.34
N ILE A 172 -7.09 -6.43 -5.17
CA ILE A 172 -7.29 -7.42 -4.10
C ILE A 172 -8.79 -7.48 -3.80
N GLY A 173 -9.49 -8.48 -4.34
CA GLY A 173 -10.95 -8.54 -4.25
C GLY A 173 -11.65 -7.35 -4.92
N ALA A 174 -11.09 -6.91 -6.05
CA ALA A 174 -11.56 -5.78 -6.85
C ALA A 174 -11.97 -6.19 -8.29
N GLY A 175 -12.08 -7.48 -8.57
CA GLY A 175 -12.37 -8.00 -9.91
C GLY A 175 -11.11 -8.28 -10.70
N ALA A 176 -11.26 -8.54 -12.01
CA ALA A 176 -10.19 -8.97 -12.91
C ALA A 176 -9.74 -7.85 -13.89
N ASP A 177 -10.29 -6.65 -13.75
CA ASP A 177 -10.05 -5.54 -14.69
C ASP A 177 -8.98 -4.55 -14.18
N CYS A 178 -8.10 -5.02 -13.28
CA CYS A 178 -6.87 -4.34 -12.88
C CYS A 178 -5.67 -4.91 -13.68
N ASP A 179 -4.55 -4.18 -13.67
CA ASP A 179 -3.33 -4.60 -14.37
C ASP A 179 -2.56 -5.73 -13.66
N GLY A 180 -2.84 -5.93 -12.35
CA GLY A 180 -2.23 -6.96 -11.54
C GLY A 180 -3.12 -7.50 -10.43
#